data_7c7450dafd53f2fb3d0cbc764add09be
#
_entry.id   7c7450dafd53f2fb3d0cbc764add09be
#
_cell.length_a   1.000
_cell.length_b   1.000
_cell.length_c   1.000
_cell.angle_alpha   90.00
_cell.angle_beta   90.00
_cell.angle_gamma   90.00
#
_symmetry.space_group_name_H-M   'P 1'
#
loop_
_entity.id
_entity.type
_entity.pdbx_description
1 polymer ?
#
loop_
_entity_poly.entity_id
_entity_poly.type
_entity_poly.pdbx_seq_one_letter_code
_entity_poly.pdbx_strand_id
1 'polypeptide(L)'
;MSVTVTEHWIDAGPGRMYARRWRQGTHEAGDAAAVVLFHDSLGCVELWRDFPARLATATHRTVVAYDRLGFGRSDPHPGKLPVDFIDDEAASSVPRLLDGLGLQRIVPFGHSVGGGMAVATAARAPQRCEALVTESAQTFVEDVTVAGIVAAKRAFQEPGQIERLKRYHGSKARWVLDAWIETWLSPAFERWDLEPTLRRVFCPTLAIHGDRDEYGSPSHPGRIARLVQGPSRAIVLEACGHVPHREKPEAVLAALTGFLPEASLR
;
A
#
# COMPACT_ATOMS: atom_id res chain seq x y z
N MET A 1 6.77 -15.49 -20.94
CA MET A 1 5.46 -14.91 -21.36
C MET A 1 5.51 -13.42 -21.06
N SER A 2 4.97 -12.56 -21.95
CA SER A 2 4.96 -11.12 -21.75
C SER A 2 3.86 -10.71 -20.76
N VAL A 3 4.13 -9.65 -19.97
CA VAL A 3 3.14 -9.01 -19.09
C VAL A 3 2.45 -7.91 -19.90
N THR A 4 1.13 -7.99 -20.02
CA THR A 4 0.30 -6.93 -20.60
C THR A 4 0.00 -5.88 -19.53
N VAL A 5 0.08 -4.60 -19.90
CA VAL A 5 -0.19 -3.47 -19.01
C VAL A 5 -1.33 -2.64 -19.58
N THR A 6 -2.35 -2.34 -18.76
CA THR A 6 -3.47 -1.48 -19.14
C THR A 6 -3.66 -0.35 -18.11
N GLU A 7 -4.07 0.82 -18.60
CA GLU A 7 -4.35 1.98 -17.76
C GLU A 7 -5.85 2.19 -17.62
N HIS A 8 -6.29 2.62 -16.45
CA HIS A 8 -7.69 2.81 -16.13
C HIS A 8 -7.90 4.12 -15.37
N TRP A 9 -9.08 4.70 -15.57
CA TRP A 9 -9.57 5.85 -14.81
C TRP A 9 -10.89 5.48 -14.16
N ILE A 10 -10.95 5.60 -12.84
CA ILE A 10 -12.09 5.17 -12.03
C ILE A 10 -12.71 6.40 -11.38
N ASP A 11 -14.02 6.54 -11.48
CA ASP A 11 -14.77 7.58 -10.78
C ASP A 11 -14.73 7.31 -9.27
N ALA A 12 -14.10 8.22 -8.53
CA ALA A 12 -14.00 8.17 -7.07
C ALA A 12 -15.06 9.06 -6.38
N GLY A 13 -15.95 9.69 -7.13
CA GLY A 13 -16.95 10.64 -6.65
C GLY A 13 -16.47 12.09 -6.77
N PRO A 14 -15.54 12.56 -5.92
CA PRO A 14 -15.03 13.93 -6.02
C PRO A 14 -14.00 14.14 -7.15
N GLY A 15 -13.56 13.08 -7.81
CA GLY A 15 -12.59 13.09 -8.90
C GLY A 15 -12.33 11.68 -9.41
N ARG A 16 -11.36 11.51 -10.31
CA ARG A 16 -10.99 10.22 -10.88
C ARG A 16 -9.69 9.72 -10.31
N MET A 17 -9.64 8.44 -9.97
CA MET A 17 -8.43 7.73 -9.62
C MET A 17 -7.80 7.09 -10.86
N TYR A 18 -6.49 7.24 -11.00
CA TYR A 18 -5.70 6.51 -11.97
C TYR A 18 -5.29 5.16 -11.41
N ALA A 19 -5.41 4.10 -12.22
CA ALA A 19 -4.93 2.78 -11.90
C ALA A 19 -4.22 2.14 -13.10
N ARG A 20 -3.25 1.28 -12.81
CA ARG A 20 -2.56 0.46 -13.80
C ARG A 20 -2.69 -1.00 -13.42
N ARG A 21 -2.96 -1.84 -14.41
CA ARG A 21 -3.14 -3.29 -14.24
C ARG A 21 -2.09 -4.04 -15.05
N TRP A 22 -1.47 -5.02 -14.42
CA TRP A 22 -0.51 -5.96 -15.04
C TRP A 22 -1.10 -7.35 -15.04
N ARG A 23 -1.04 -8.03 -16.20
CA ARG A 23 -1.47 -9.41 -16.39
C ARG A 23 -0.42 -10.20 -17.15
N GLN A 24 -0.18 -11.43 -16.72
CA GLN A 24 0.66 -12.35 -17.47
C GLN A 24 -0.18 -13.13 -18.49
N GLY A 25 0.22 -13.10 -19.78
CA GLY A 25 -0.46 -13.82 -20.86
C GLY A 25 -1.78 -13.16 -21.31
N THR A 26 -2.48 -13.88 -22.21
CA THR A 26 -3.76 -13.44 -22.82
C THR A 26 -4.99 -14.03 -22.12
N HIS A 27 -4.81 -14.87 -21.11
CA HIS A 27 -5.92 -15.52 -20.41
C HIS A 27 -6.73 -14.50 -19.61
N GLU A 28 -8.06 -14.58 -19.72
CA GLU A 28 -8.93 -13.94 -18.73
C GLU A 28 -8.48 -14.41 -17.34
N ALA A 29 -8.47 -13.49 -16.37
CA ALA A 29 -8.05 -13.83 -15.02
C ALA A 29 -8.86 -15.03 -14.55
N GLY A 30 -8.18 -16.17 -14.32
CA GLY A 30 -8.78 -17.30 -13.61
C GLY A 30 -9.34 -16.82 -12.26
N ASP A 31 -10.03 -17.68 -11.53
CA ASP A 31 -10.63 -17.37 -10.20
C ASP A 31 -9.66 -16.84 -9.12
N ALA A 32 -8.38 -16.65 -9.45
CA ALA A 32 -7.38 -16.16 -8.52
C ALA A 32 -7.59 -14.68 -8.16
N ALA A 33 -7.58 -14.37 -6.87
CA ALA A 33 -7.69 -13.01 -6.37
C ALA A 33 -6.58 -12.10 -6.91
N ALA A 34 -6.94 -10.91 -7.38
CA ALA A 34 -5.97 -9.92 -7.84
C ALA A 34 -5.19 -9.29 -6.67
N VAL A 35 -3.90 -9.06 -6.83
CA VAL A 35 -3.12 -8.28 -5.85
C VAL A 35 -3.35 -6.80 -6.11
N VAL A 36 -3.81 -6.07 -5.10
CA VAL A 36 -4.02 -4.61 -5.16
C VAL A 36 -2.97 -3.92 -4.29
N LEU A 37 -2.16 -3.06 -4.90
CA LEU A 37 -1.05 -2.36 -4.28
C LEU A 37 -1.48 -0.99 -3.76
N PHE A 38 -1.31 -0.77 -2.46
CA PHE A 38 -1.58 0.48 -1.76
C PHE A 38 -0.25 1.19 -1.48
N HIS A 39 -0.03 2.33 -2.10
CA HIS A 39 1.22 3.06 -2.01
C HIS A 39 1.41 3.81 -0.67
N ASP A 40 2.65 4.18 -0.37
CA ASP A 40 3.07 4.95 0.80
C ASP A 40 2.60 6.42 0.78
N SER A 41 3.06 7.20 1.78
CA SER A 41 2.68 8.59 1.98
C SER A 41 3.12 9.55 0.87
N LEU A 42 4.19 9.24 0.15
CA LEU A 42 4.69 10.01 -0.99
C LEU A 42 4.62 9.19 -2.29
N GLY A 43 3.98 8.03 -2.23
CA GLY A 43 3.93 7.06 -3.29
C GLY A 43 2.96 7.38 -4.41
N CYS A 44 3.10 6.62 -5.48
CA CYS A 44 2.18 6.55 -6.61
C CYS A 44 2.46 5.30 -7.43
N VAL A 45 1.63 5.02 -8.43
CA VAL A 45 1.79 3.88 -9.35
C VAL A 45 3.20 3.81 -9.94
N GLU A 46 3.76 4.93 -10.37
CA GLU A 46 5.10 4.97 -11.00
C GLU A 46 6.22 4.59 -10.02
N LEU A 47 6.04 4.82 -8.74
CA LEU A 47 7.07 4.54 -7.73
C LEU A 47 7.17 3.06 -7.36
N TRP A 48 6.22 2.21 -7.74
CA TRP A 48 6.38 0.75 -7.68
C TRP A 48 7.37 0.20 -8.72
N ARG A 49 7.72 0.99 -9.75
CA ARG A 49 8.67 0.67 -10.82
C ARG A 49 8.31 -0.64 -11.54
N ASP A 50 9.24 -1.59 -11.58
CA ASP A 50 9.07 -2.92 -12.22
C ASP A 50 8.45 -3.97 -11.29
N PHE A 51 8.34 -3.67 -9.99
CA PHE A 51 7.84 -4.62 -9.00
C PHE A 51 6.46 -5.20 -9.34
N PRO A 52 5.45 -4.43 -9.80
CA PRO A 52 4.14 -4.99 -10.14
C PRO A 52 4.19 -6.01 -11.29
N ALA A 53 5.03 -5.76 -12.30
CA ALA A 53 5.20 -6.69 -13.43
C ALA A 53 5.90 -7.98 -12.98
N ARG A 54 6.92 -7.87 -12.13
CA ARG A 54 7.63 -9.00 -11.53
C ARG A 54 6.72 -9.82 -10.63
N LEU A 55 5.90 -9.14 -9.82
CA LEU A 55 4.91 -9.79 -8.94
C LEU A 55 3.86 -10.55 -9.76
N ALA A 56 3.33 -9.94 -10.84
CA ALA A 56 2.38 -10.61 -11.73
C ALA A 56 2.99 -11.87 -12.36
N THR A 57 4.28 -11.80 -12.74
CA THR A 57 5.01 -12.94 -13.29
C THR A 57 5.23 -14.04 -12.24
N ALA A 58 5.66 -13.66 -11.04
CA ALA A 58 6.01 -14.61 -9.98
C ALA A 58 4.79 -15.33 -9.38
N THR A 59 3.63 -14.65 -9.32
CA THR A 59 2.42 -15.17 -8.69
C THR A 59 1.37 -15.66 -9.68
N HIS A 60 1.54 -15.42 -10.98
CA HIS A 60 0.53 -15.66 -12.02
C HIS A 60 -0.82 -14.97 -11.74
N ARG A 61 -0.81 -13.90 -10.96
CA ARG A 61 -1.99 -13.13 -10.58
C ARG A 61 -2.04 -11.80 -11.33
N THR A 62 -3.25 -11.30 -11.54
CA THR A 62 -3.43 -9.89 -11.90
C THR A 62 -2.89 -9.03 -10.76
N VAL A 63 -2.08 -8.02 -11.09
CA VAL A 63 -1.63 -7.00 -10.15
C VAL A 63 -2.21 -5.66 -10.56
N VAL A 64 -2.72 -4.91 -9.61
CA VAL A 64 -3.24 -3.55 -9.79
C VAL A 64 -2.53 -2.62 -8.81
N ALA A 65 -2.04 -1.50 -9.31
CA ALA A 65 -1.65 -0.37 -8.48
C ALA A 65 -2.51 0.83 -8.85
N TYR A 66 -2.83 1.68 -7.88
CA TYR A 66 -3.60 2.89 -8.13
C TYR A 66 -3.02 4.09 -7.40
N ASP A 67 -3.28 5.26 -7.92
CA ASP A 67 -2.98 6.53 -7.27
C ASP A 67 -4.21 6.96 -6.47
N ARG A 68 -4.06 7.17 -5.17
CA ARG A 68 -5.11 7.77 -4.34
C ARG A 68 -5.44 9.19 -4.85
N LEU A 69 -6.63 9.70 -4.57
CA LEU A 69 -6.96 11.11 -4.88
C LEU A 69 -5.91 12.05 -4.26
N GLY A 70 -5.46 13.03 -5.03
CA GLY A 70 -4.38 13.95 -4.66
C GLY A 70 -2.98 13.44 -5.02
N PHE A 71 -2.81 12.15 -5.35
CA PHE A 71 -1.51 11.55 -5.64
C PHE A 71 -1.32 11.24 -7.12
N GLY A 72 -0.06 11.04 -7.53
CA GLY A 72 0.30 10.57 -8.87
C GLY A 72 -0.44 11.28 -9.99
N ARG A 73 -1.08 10.49 -10.84
CA ARG A 73 -1.89 10.97 -11.97
C ARG A 73 -3.36 11.20 -11.61
N SER A 74 -3.84 10.75 -10.44
CA SER A 74 -5.22 10.98 -10.01
C SER A 74 -5.57 12.44 -9.88
N ASP A 75 -6.86 12.75 -9.96
CA ASP A 75 -7.36 14.12 -9.80
C ASP A 75 -7.00 14.66 -8.40
N PRO A 76 -6.95 15.97 -8.20
CA PRO A 76 -6.65 16.59 -6.91
C PRO A 76 -7.61 16.12 -5.82
N HIS A 77 -7.10 15.98 -4.61
CA HIS A 77 -7.95 15.77 -3.43
C HIS A 77 -8.73 17.05 -3.12
N PRO A 78 -10.03 16.98 -2.77
CA PRO A 78 -10.90 18.17 -2.62
C PRO A 78 -10.56 19.06 -1.43
N GLY A 79 -9.72 18.60 -0.49
CA GLY A 79 -9.40 19.36 0.72
C GLY A 79 -8.14 18.87 1.41
N LYS A 80 -8.04 19.12 2.72
CA LYS A 80 -6.99 18.53 3.57
C LYS A 80 -7.26 17.05 3.78
N LEU A 81 -6.20 16.28 4.00
CA LEU A 81 -6.34 14.88 4.35
C LEU A 81 -6.98 14.76 5.75
N PRO A 82 -8.11 14.08 5.91
CA PRO A 82 -8.74 13.91 7.21
C PRO A 82 -7.92 12.99 8.12
N VAL A 83 -8.13 13.05 9.43
CA VAL A 83 -7.36 12.23 10.39
C VAL A 83 -7.67 10.74 10.24
N ASP A 84 -8.86 10.40 9.82
CA ASP A 84 -9.34 9.02 9.58
C ASP A 84 -9.11 8.54 8.13
N PHE A 85 -8.25 9.21 7.37
CA PHE A 85 -8.00 8.96 5.94
C PHE A 85 -7.64 7.50 5.61
N ILE A 86 -7.08 6.75 6.56
CA ILE A 86 -6.74 5.33 6.39
C ILE A 86 -8.03 4.50 6.30
N ASP A 87 -8.96 4.75 7.20
CA ASP A 87 -10.26 4.08 7.20
C ASP A 87 -11.17 4.59 6.08
N ASP A 88 -11.12 5.89 5.76
CA ASP A 88 -11.89 6.48 4.65
C ASP A 88 -11.46 5.93 3.29
N GLU A 89 -10.16 5.73 3.05
CA GLU A 89 -9.68 5.10 1.82
C GLU A 89 -10.31 3.72 1.62
N ALA A 90 -10.33 2.89 2.67
CA ALA A 90 -10.94 1.56 2.65
C ALA A 90 -12.47 1.59 2.52
N ALA A 91 -13.13 2.66 3.02
CA ALA A 91 -14.59 2.80 3.01
C ALA A 91 -15.11 3.40 1.70
N SER A 92 -14.36 4.32 1.09
CA SER A 92 -14.85 5.17 0.00
C SER A 92 -14.17 4.86 -1.34
N SER A 93 -12.83 4.96 -1.40
CA SER A 93 -12.06 4.84 -2.64
C SER A 93 -11.93 3.38 -3.10
N VAL A 94 -11.58 2.48 -2.18
CA VAL A 94 -11.33 1.07 -2.51
C VAL A 94 -12.56 0.37 -3.11
N PRO A 95 -13.78 0.46 -2.56
CA PRO A 95 -14.95 -0.13 -3.18
C PRO A 95 -15.16 0.32 -4.64
N ARG A 96 -15.03 1.62 -4.90
CA ARG A 96 -15.15 2.19 -6.25
C ARG A 96 -14.06 1.67 -7.20
N LEU A 97 -12.82 1.57 -6.72
CA LEU A 97 -11.71 0.98 -7.46
C LEU A 97 -12.02 -0.48 -7.86
N LEU A 98 -12.45 -1.28 -6.89
CA LEU A 98 -12.73 -2.70 -7.12
C LEU A 98 -13.89 -2.89 -8.11
N ASP A 99 -14.97 -2.14 -7.94
CA ASP A 99 -16.15 -2.21 -8.80
C ASP A 99 -15.84 -1.69 -10.21
N GLY A 100 -15.15 -0.56 -10.32
CA GLY A 100 -14.72 0.01 -11.61
C GLY A 100 -13.76 -0.87 -12.40
N LEU A 101 -13.01 -1.75 -11.72
CA LEU A 101 -12.09 -2.71 -12.34
C LEU A 101 -12.70 -4.12 -12.45
N GLY A 102 -13.91 -4.37 -11.95
CA GLY A 102 -14.55 -5.68 -11.94
C GLY A 102 -13.82 -6.71 -11.06
N LEU A 103 -13.16 -6.27 -9.99
CA LEU A 103 -12.41 -7.15 -9.09
C LEU A 103 -13.31 -7.67 -7.98
N GLN A 104 -13.62 -8.96 -7.98
CA GLN A 104 -14.48 -9.60 -6.97
C GLN A 104 -13.69 -10.04 -5.73
N ARG A 105 -12.50 -10.63 -5.94
CA ARG A 105 -11.61 -11.10 -4.89
C ARG A 105 -10.23 -10.47 -5.03
N ILE A 106 -9.63 -10.10 -3.91
CA ILE A 106 -8.35 -9.40 -3.88
C ILE A 106 -7.40 -9.95 -2.81
N VAL A 107 -6.13 -9.64 -2.98
CA VAL A 107 -5.10 -9.64 -1.95
C VAL A 107 -4.65 -8.19 -1.78
N PRO A 108 -5.14 -7.45 -0.78
CA PRO A 108 -4.59 -6.13 -0.49
C PRO A 108 -3.12 -6.27 -0.08
N PHE A 109 -2.24 -5.53 -0.76
CA PHE A 109 -0.83 -5.42 -0.42
C PHE A 109 -0.48 -3.95 -0.21
N GLY A 110 -0.19 -3.56 1.02
CA GLY A 110 0.07 -2.16 1.36
C GLY A 110 1.48 -1.92 1.86
N HIS A 111 2.12 -0.88 1.33
CA HIS A 111 3.41 -0.37 1.77
C HIS A 111 3.23 0.83 2.69
N SER A 112 3.91 0.85 3.84
CA SER A 112 3.89 1.94 4.81
C SER A 112 2.46 2.26 5.25
N VAL A 113 1.99 3.51 5.15
CA VAL A 113 0.59 3.89 5.42
C VAL A 113 -0.41 3.11 4.57
N GLY A 114 -0.03 2.73 3.35
CA GLY A 114 -0.82 1.84 2.50
C GLY A 114 -1.06 0.49 3.14
N GLY A 115 -0.17 0.03 4.02
CA GLY A 115 -0.36 -1.17 4.84
C GLY A 115 -1.53 -1.02 5.82
N GLY A 116 -1.68 0.14 6.46
CA GLY A 116 -2.85 0.46 7.27
C GLY A 116 -4.15 0.45 6.47
N MET A 117 -4.13 1.00 5.25
CA MET A 117 -5.28 0.99 4.33
C MET A 117 -5.62 -0.43 3.87
N ALA A 118 -4.62 -1.27 3.59
CA ALA A 118 -4.82 -2.68 3.26
C ALA A 118 -5.44 -3.47 4.42
N VAL A 119 -5.00 -3.22 5.66
CA VAL A 119 -5.60 -3.76 6.90
C VAL A 119 -7.05 -3.32 7.04
N ALA A 120 -7.33 -2.02 6.87
CA ALA A 120 -8.69 -1.48 6.97
C ALA A 120 -9.60 -2.09 5.88
N THR A 121 -9.09 -2.29 4.66
CA THR A 121 -9.80 -2.97 3.57
C THR A 121 -10.13 -4.42 3.94
N ALA A 122 -9.17 -5.19 4.45
CA ALA A 122 -9.38 -6.57 4.86
C ALA A 122 -10.40 -6.70 6.01
N ALA A 123 -10.37 -5.77 6.96
CA ALA A 123 -11.31 -5.73 8.08
C ALA A 123 -12.74 -5.35 7.67
N ARG A 124 -12.91 -4.51 6.62
CA ARG A 124 -14.22 -4.05 6.15
C ARG A 124 -14.88 -5.01 5.16
N ALA A 125 -14.09 -5.68 4.34
CA ALA A 125 -14.58 -6.58 3.29
C ALA A 125 -13.93 -7.98 3.38
N PRO A 126 -14.08 -8.69 4.51
CA PRO A 126 -13.39 -9.97 4.73
C PRO A 126 -13.73 -11.02 3.67
N GLN A 127 -14.95 -11.01 3.13
CA GLN A 127 -15.38 -11.94 2.08
C GLN A 127 -14.73 -11.68 0.71
N ARG A 128 -14.18 -10.48 0.48
CA ARG A 128 -13.46 -10.11 -0.75
C ARG A 128 -11.94 -10.34 -0.62
N CYS A 129 -11.42 -10.49 0.59
CA CYS A 129 -9.97 -10.58 0.84
C CYS A 129 -9.53 -12.03 1.02
N GLU A 130 -8.80 -12.57 0.03
CA GLU A 130 -8.24 -13.92 0.08
C GLU A 130 -7.07 -14.01 1.07
N ALA A 131 -6.25 -12.97 1.12
CA ALA A 131 -5.13 -12.80 2.03
C ALA A 131 -4.84 -11.31 2.20
N LEU A 132 -4.01 -10.94 3.16
CA LEU A 132 -3.51 -9.60 3.40
C LEU A 132 -1.97 -9.62 3.40
N VAL A 133 -1.36 -8.64 2.76
CA VAL A 133 0.09 -8.41 2.82
C VAL A 133 0.34 -6.97 3.28
N THR A 134 1.21 -6.82 4.27
CA THR A 134 1.71 -5.51 4.69
C THR A 134 3.23 -5.46 4.58
N GLU A 135 3.76 -4.35 4.13
CA GLU A 135 5.17 -4.10 3.99
C GLU A 135 5.51 -2.78 4.68
N SER A 136 6.42 -2.81 5.66
CA SER A 136 6.84 -1.63 6.44
C SER A 136 5.67 -0.83 7.03
N ALA A 137 4.57 -1.52 7.38
CA ALA A 137 3.37 -0.89 7.89
C ALA A 137 3.52 -0.54 9.38
N GLN A 138 3.22 0.71 9.72
CA GLN A 138 3.10 1.13 11.11
C GLN A 138 1.76 0.65 11.69
N THR A 139 1.75 0.29 12.95
CA THR A 139 0.52 -0.08 13.69
C THR A 139 0.14 0.94 14.75
N PHE A 140 1.03 1.86 15.06
CA PHE A 140 0.87 3.01 15.94
C PHE A 140 2.01 4.00 15.64
N VAL A 141 1.93 5.21 16.20
CA VAL A 141 2.98 6.22 16.04
C VAL A 141 4.06 5.99 17.09
N GLU A 142 5.31 5.75 16.64
CA GLU A 142 6.49 5.61 17.49
C GLU A 142 7.34 6.88 17.47
N ASP A 143 8.21 7.04 18.45
CA ASP A 143 9.21 8.13 18.47
C ASP A 143 10.11 8.09 17.22
N VAL A 144 10.51 6.89 16.75
CA VAL A 144 11.28 6.73 15.52
C VAL A 144 10.50 7.20 14.29
N THR A 145 9.19 6.97 14.24
CA THR A 145 8.30 7.46 13.17
C THR A 145 8.31 8.98 13.14
N VAL A 146 8.09 9.61 14.30
CA VAL A 146 8.09 11.07 14.42
C VAL A 146 9.45 11.65 14.05
N ALA A 147 10.54 11.07 14.55
CA ALA A 147 11.90 11.51 14.24
C ALA A 147 12.21 11.42 12.73
N GLY A 148 11.84 10.31 12.09
CA GLY A 148 12.00 10.11 10.64
C GLY A 148 11.24 11.15 9.83
N ILE A 149 9.98 11.43 10.19
CA ILE A 149 9.15 12.44 9.49
C ILE A 149 9.71 13.85 9.72
N VAL A 150 10.18 14.19 10.93
CA VAL A 150 10.82 15.47 11.20
C VAL A 150 12.11 15.63 10.38
N ALA A 151 12.91 14.57 10.26
CA ALA A 151 14.11 14.58 9.41
C ALA A 151 13.73 14.78 7.93
N ALA A 152 12.73 14.07 7.43
CA ALA A 152 12.23 14.25 6.07
C ALA A 152 11.69 15.67 5.83
N LYS A 153 10.93 16.23 6.78
CA LYS A 153 10.44 17.62 6.70
C LYS A 153 11.59 18.62 6.51
N ARG A 154 12.71 18.42 7.23
CA ARG A 154 13.91 19.25 7.07
C ARG A 154 14.57 19.03 5.71
N ALA A 155 14.72 17.77 5.29
CA ALA A 155 15.29 17.43 3.98
C ALA A 155 14.52 18.04 2.81
N PHE A 156 13.18 18.11 2.89
CA PHE A 156 12.36 18.76 1.87
C PHE A 156 12.45 20.30 1.82
N GLN A 157 13.14 20.93 2.77
CA GLN A 157 13.48 22.36 2.71
C GLN A 157 14.68 22.63 1.77
N GLU A 158 15.49 21.59 1.50
CA GLU A 158 16.62 21.68 0.61
C GLU A 158 16.20 21.93 -0.86
N PRO A 159 16.97 22.76 -1.60
CA PRO A 159 16.67 23.03 -3.00
C PRO A 159 16.54 21.76 -3.84
N GLY A 160 15.54 21.72 -4.72
CA GLY A 160 15.32 20.62 -5.65
C GLY A 160 14.56 19.40 -5.10
N GLN A 161 14.32 19.31 -3.81
CA GLN A 161 13.59 18.16 -3.25
C GLN A 161 12.12 18.16 -3.67
N ILE A 162 11.45 19.29 -3.58
CA ILE A 162 10.06 19.42 -4.05
C ILE A 162 9.95 19.18 -5.57
N GLU A 163 10.96 19.56 -6.35
CA GLU A 163 10.99 19.33 -7.79
C GLU A 163 11.09 17.84 -8.13
N ARG A 164 11.77 17.04 -7.30
CA ARG A 164 11.79 15.58 -7.43
C ARG A 164 10.38 14.99 -7.21
N LEU A 165 9.66 15.50 -6.20
CA LEU A 165 8.30 15.07 -5.91
C LEU A 165 7.32 15.48 -7.03
N LYS A 166 7.52 16.65 -7.62
CA LYS A 166 6.73 17.15 -8.78
C LYS A 166 6.81 16.23 -10.00
N ARG A 167 7.90 15.48 -10.19
CA ARG A 167 8.01 14.51 -11.30
C ARG A 167 6.90 13.46 -11.27
N TYR A 168 6.41 13.14 -10.08
CA TYR A 168 5.41 12.10 -9.85
C TYR A 168 4.01 12.68 -9.62
N HIS A 169 3.90 13.82 -8.97
CA HIS A 169 2.62 14.38 -8.52
C HIS A 169 2.23 15.70 -9.23
N GLY A 170 3.09 16.22 -10.10
CA GLY A 170 2.85 17.49 -10.79
C GLY A 170 2.61 18.64 -9.82
N SER A 171 1.60 19.45 -10.09
CA SER A 171 1.22 20.60 -9.24
C SER A 171 0.76 20.21 -7.84
N LYS A 172 0.38 18.94 -7.61
CA LYS A 172 -0.09 18.41 -6.32
C LYS A 172 1.05 18.09 -5.33
N ALA A 173 2.32 18.13 -5.76
CA ALA A 173 3.46 17.70 -4.95
C ALA A 173 3.52 18.38 -3.58
N ARG A 174 3.18 19.68 -3.49
CA ARG A 174 3.16 20.39 -2.22
C ARG A 174 2.06 19.86 -1.30
N TRP A 175 0.86 19.63 -1.84
CA TRP A 175 -0.24 19.05 -1.10
C TRP A 175 0.11 17.64 -0.59
N VAL A 176 0.74 16.80 -1.42
CA VAL A 176 1.18 15.45 -1.05
C VAL A 176 2.15 15.47 0.13
N LEU A 177 3.13 16.38 0.09
CA LEU A 177 4.10 16.54 1.18
C LEU A 177 3.42 17.00 2.47
N ASP A 178 2.55 18.02 2.37
CA ASP A 178 1.85 18.58 3.52
C ASP A 178 0.85 17.57 4.10
N ALA A 179 0.14 16.80 3.25
CA ALA A 179 -0.78 15.74 3.66
C ALA A 179 -0.07 14.66 4.52
N TRP A 180 1.17 14.31 4.17
CA TRP A 180 1.97 13.39 5.00
C TRP A 180 2.40 14.05 6.30
N ILE A 181 3.17 15.13 6.20
CA ILE A 181 3.86 15.76 7.34
C ILE A 181 2.86 16.33 8.35
N GLU A 182 1.87 17.11 7.88
CA GLU A 182 0.93 17.78 8.78
C GLU A 182 0.01 16.78 9.48
N THR A 183 -0.37 15.69 8.82
CA THR A 183 -1.22 14.66 9.43
C THR A 183 -0.45 13.88 10.49
N TRP A 184 0.69 13.29 10.14
CA TRP A 184 1.46 12.43 11.03
C TRP A 184 2.07 13.17 12.22
N LEU A 185 2.41 14.46 12.07
CA LEU A 185 2.94 15.29 13.17
C LEU A 185 1.83 16.06 13.92
N SER A 186 0.56 15.82 13.60
CA SER A 186 -0.54 16.48 14.31
C SER A 186 -0.80 15.82 15.66
N PRO A 187 -1.19 16.61 16.70
CA PRO A 187 -1.62 16.04 17.97
C PRO A 187 -2.83 15.10 17.86
N ALA A 188 -3.66 15.30 16.84
CA ALA A 188 -4.82 14.44 16.58
C ALA A 188 -4.43 13.03 16.12
N PHE A 189 -3.25 12.87 15.47
CA PHE A 189 -2.75 11.59 14.98
C PHE A 189 -1.79 10.90 15.97
N GLU A 190 -1.32 11.58 17.00
CA GLU A 190 -0.36 11.06 18.00
C GLU A 190 -0.81 9.74 18.63
N ARG A 191 -2.13 9.59 18.86
CA ARG A 191 -2.72 8.40 19.47
C ARG A 191 -3.32 7.43 18.46
N TRP A 192 -3.00 7.60 17.18
CA TRP A 192 -3.47 6.67 16.17
C TRP A 192 -2.94 5.27 16.44
N ASP A 193 -3.83 4.28 16.42
CA ASP A 193 -3.53 2.87 16.66
C ASP A 193 -4.38 1.98 15.74
N LEU A 194 -3.73 1.04 15.08
CA LEU A 194 -4.35 0.12 14.13
C LEU A 194 -4.93 -1.13 14.81
N GLU A 195 -4.70 -1.34 16.12
CA GLU A 195 -5.11 -2.54 16.84
C GLU A 195 -6.62 -2.85 16.71
N PRO A 196 -7.55 -1.88 16.90
CA PRO A 196 -8.97 -2.17 16.79
C PRO A 196 -9.36 -2.71 15.40
N THR A 197 -8.65 -2.28 14.36
CA THR A 197 -8.86 -2.73 12.99
C THR A 197 -8.21 -4.09 12.72
N LEU A 198 -6.99 -4.33 13.21
CA LEU A 198 -6.28 -5.60 13.08
C LEU A 198 -7.07 -6.76 13.70
N ARG A 199 -7.73 -6.55 14.85
CA ARG A 199 -8.56 -7.55 15.51
C ARG A 199 -9.80 -7.98 14.70
N ARG A 200 -10.11 -7.30 13.59
CA ARG A 200 -11.19 -7.64 12.66
C ARG A 200 -10.70 -8.25 11.35
N VAL A 201 -9.41 -8.57 11.24
CA VAL A 201 -8.83 -9.22 10.06
C VAL A 201 -8.82 -10.74 10.28
N PHE A 202 -9.51 -11.48 9.44
CA PHE A 202 -9.67 -12.94 9.54
C PHE A 202 -8.95 -13.72 8.43
N CYS A 203 -8.57 -13.05 7.33
CA CYS A 203 -7.84 -13.72 6.25
C CYS A 203 -6.37 -13.98 6.63
N PRO A 204 -5.72 -14.95 5.98
CA PRO A 204 -4.28 -15.16 6.13
C PRO A 204 -3.51 -13.86 5.92
N THR A 205 -2.53 -13.58 6.78
CA THR A 205 -1.80 -12.30 6.80
C THR A 205 -0.29 -12.51 6.78
N LEU A 206 0.41 -11.83 5.87
CA LEU A 206 1.86 -11.75 5.80
C LEU A 206 2.30 -10.31 6.10
N ALA A 207 3.12 -10.13 7.14
CA ALA A 207 3.71 -8.83 7.50
C ALA A 207 5.22 -8.86 7.25
N ILE A 208 5.71 -8.00 6.36
CA ILE A 208 7.12 -7.88 5.98
C ILE A 208 7.65 -6.53 6.50
N HIS A 209 8.86 -6.50 7.01
CA HIS A 209 9.50 -5.29 7.52
C HIS A 209 11.02 -5.34 7.35
N GLY A 210 11.67 -4.20 7.18
CA GLY A 210 13.14 -4.10 7.18
C GLY A 210 13.67 -3.86 8.60
N ASP A 211 14.82 -4.46 8.95
CA ASP A 211 15.45 -4.28 10.26
C ASP A 211 16.06 -2.89 10.47
N ARG A 212 16.23 -2.12 9.38
CA ARG A 212 16.80 -0.76 9.35
C ARG A 212 15.81 0.29 8.89
N ASP A 213 14.52 0.03 9.07
CA ASP A 213 13.48 0.97 8.69
C ASP A 213 13.54 2.23 9.57
N GLU A 214 13.71 3.38 8.95
CA GLU A 214 13.82 4.68 9.60
C GLU A 214 12.49 5.31 10.03
N TYR A 215 11.36 4.69 9.68
CA TYR A 215 10.02 5.16 10.00
C TYR A 215 9.22 4.24 10.92
N GLY A 216 9.72 3.04 11.20
CA GLY A 216 9.04 2.10 12.08
C GLY A 216 9.95 0.98 12.56
N SER A 217 9.80 0.56 13.80
CA SER A 217 10.62 -0.51 14.37
C SER A 217 10.17 -1.90 13.89
N PRO A 218 11.05 -2.92 13.98
CA PRO A 218 10.68 -4.32 13.71
C PRO A 218 9.61 -4.90 14.66
N SER A 219 9.09 -4.13 15.61
CA SER A 219 7.97 -4.54 16.48
C SER A 219 6.64 -4.61 15.72
N HIS A 220 6.48 -3.79 14.68
CA HIS A 220 5.23 -3.69 13.92
C HIS A 220 4.78 -4.99 13.27
N PRO A 221 5.60 -5.71 12.47
CA PRO A 221 5.16 -6.95 11.83
C PRO A 221 4.77 -8.02 12.85
N GLY A 222 5.49 -8.14 13.97
CA GLY A 222 5.14 -9.04 15.06
C GLY A 222 3.82 -8.65 15.75
N ARG A 223 3.55 -7.34 15.90
CA ARG A 223 2.26 -6.84 16.42
C ARG A 223 1.11 -7.15 15.46
N ILE A 224 1.29 -6.94 14.14
CA ILE A 224 0.29 -7.30 13.14
C ILE A 224 -0.04 -8.79 13.24
N ALA A 225 0.99 -9.66 13.18
CA ALA A 225 0.81 -11.12 13.23
C ALA A 225 0.11 -11.59 14.51
N ARG A 226 0.33 -10.93 15.65
CA ARG A 226 -0.30 -11.28 16.93
C ARG A 226 -1.76 -10.81 17.03
N LEU A 227 -2.14 -9.72 16.38
CA LEU A 227 -3.45 -9.09 16.56
C LEU A 227 -4.50 -9.55 15.55
N VAL A 228 -4.11 -9.98 14.34
CA VAL A 228 -5.05 -10.53 13.36
C VAL A 228 -5.63 -11.86 13.86
N GLN A 229 -6.83 -12.20 13.41
CA GLN A 229 -7.57 -13.40 13.85
C GLN A 229 -7.34 -14.59 12.93
N GLY A 230 -6.84 -14.37 11.72
CA GLY A 230 -6.47 -15.41 10.77
C GLY A 230 -5.04 -15.92 10.96
N PRO A 231 -4.65 -16.98 10.22
CA PRO A 231 -3.26 -17.43 10.17
C PRO A 231 -2.33 -16.27 9.77
N SER A 232 -1.19 -16.15 10.45
CA SER A 232 -0.31 -15.02 10.24
C SER A 232 1.16 -15.38 10.26
N ARG A 233 1.97 -14.63 9.52
CA ARG A 233 3.43 -14.73 9.49
C ARG A 233 4.05 -13.33 9.46
N ALA A 234 5.05 -13.11 10.32
CA ALA A 234 5.91 -11.93 10.29
C ALA A 234 7.29 -12.29 9.75
N ILE A 235 7.84 -11.42 8.90
CA ILE A 235 9.18 -11.54 8.33
C ILE A 235 9.90 -10.21 8.54
N VAL A 236 11.07 -10.24 9.16
CA VAL A 236 11.99 -9.11 9.25
C VAL A 236 13.17 -9.40 8.33
N LEU A 237 13.41 -8.50 7.35
CA LEU A 237 14.47 -8.62 6.36
C LEU A 237 15.72 -7.92 6.87
N GLU A 238 16.83 -8.64 6.92
CA GLU A 238 18.12 -8.12 7.34
C GLU A 238 18.69 -7.10 6.33
N ALA A 239 19.36 -6.08 6.84
CA ALA A 239 19.98 -5.01 6.07
C ALA A 239 19.00 -4.39 5.04
N CYS A 240 17.79 -4.12 5.49
CA CYS A 240 16.70 -3.58 4.70
C CYS A 240 16.06 -2.38 5.39
N GLY A 241 15.85 -1.30 4.66
CA GLY A 241 15.19 -0.09 5.15
C GLY A 241 13.68 -0.12 4.92
N HIS A 242 13.11 1.08 4.69
CA HIS A 242 11.67 1.29 4.61
C HIS A 242 10.99 0.75 3.35
N VAL A 243 11.75 0.43 2.28
CA VAL A 243 11.17 0.06 0.97
C VAL A 243 11.63 -1.34 0.53
N PRO A 244 11.21 -2.43 1.21
CA PRO A 244 11.66 -3.80 0.95
C PRO A 244 11.46 -4.25 -0.51
N HIS A 245 10.33 -3.93 -1.15
CA HIS A 245 10.08 -4.29 -2.56
C HIS A 245 11.08 -3.67 -3.55
N ARG A 246 11.86 -2.65 -3.12
CA ARG A 246 12.93 -2.03 -3.93
C ARG A 246 14.31 -2.43 -3.48
N GLU A 247 14.51 -2.61 -2.17
CA GLU A 247 15.81 -2.92 -1.58
C GLU A 247 16.13 -4.42 -1.61
N LYS A 248 15.11 -5.25 -1.42
CA LYS A 248 15.19 -6.73 -1.36
C LYS A 248 14.10 -7.39 -2.19
N PRO A 249 13.90 -7.01 -3.47
CA PRO A 249 12.75 -7.45 -4.27
C PRO A 249 12.64 -8.97 -4.38
N GLU A 250 13.76 -9.70 -4.47
CA GLU A 250 13.73 -11.17 -4.57
C GLU A 250 13.22 -11.82 -3.27
N ALA A 251 13.61 -11.27 -2.12
CA ALA A 251 13.14 -11.78 -0.83
C ALA A 251 11.64 -11.52 -0.64
N VAL A 252 11.16 -10.35 -1.05
CA VAL A 252 9.73 -10.01 -1.00
C VAL A 252 8.93 -10.90 -1.94
N LEU A 253 9.38 -11.10 -3.20
CA LEU A 253 8.72 -11.97 -4.17
C LEU A 253 8.70 -13.42 -3.70
N ALA A 254 9.81 -13.94 -3.15
CA ALA A 254 9.86 -15.29 -2.59
C ALA A 254 8.92 -15.47 -1.40
N ALA A 255 8.82 -14.46 -0.52
CA ALA A 255 7.90 -14.48 0.61
C ALA A 255 6.43 -14.52 0.12
N LEU A 256 6.09 -13.75 -0.90
CA LEU A 256 4.74 -13.71 -1.49
C LEU A 256 4.37 -15.00 -2.20
N THR A 257 5.26 -15.56 -3.03
CA THR A 257 5.01 -16.82 -3.72
C THR A 257 4.89 -18.01 -2.78
N GLY A 258 5.65 -18.02 -1.68
CA GLY A 258 5.55 -19.05 -0.65
C GLY A 258 4.35 -18.88 0.31
N PHE A 259 3.69 -17.72 0.29
CA PHE A 259 2.55 -17.41 1.15
C PHE A 259 1.21 -17.50 0.43
N LEU A 260 1.12 -16.96 -0.79
CA LEU A 260 -0.12 -16.96 -1.56
C LEU A 260 -0.38 -18.36 -2.17
N PRO A 261 -1.64 -18.84 -2.16
CA PRO A 261 -1.99 -20.06 -2.87
C PRO A 261 -1.63 -19.94 -4.36
N GLU A 262 -1.20 -21.04 -4.97
CA GLU A 262 -0.93 -21.09 -6.41
C GLU A 262 -2.18 -20.64 -7.19
N ALA A 263 -2.01 -19.73 -8.14
CA ALA A 263 -3.05 -19.37 -9.06
C ALA A 263 -3.28 -20.56 -10.01
N SER A 264 -4.50 -21.12 -10.01
CA SER A 264 -4.83 -22.20 -10.96
C SER A 264 -4.75 -21.66 -12.39
N LEU A 265 -3.76 -22.12 -13.14
CA LEU A 265 -3.68 -21.90 -14.58
C LEU A 265 -4.75 -22.80 -15.25
N ARG A 266 -5.93 -22.28 -15.52
CA ARG A 266 -6.94 -22.93 -16.36
C ARG A 266 -6.85 -22.45 -17.79
#